data_cd200f5d264257b24e08dbcd2ec2eb49
#
_entry.id   cd200f5d264257b24e08dbcd2ec2eb49
#
_cell.length_a   1.000
_cell.length_b   1.000
_cell.length_c   1.000
_cell.angle_alpha   90.00
_cell.angle_beta   90.00
_cell.angle_gamma   90.00
#
_symmetry.space_group_name_H-M   'P 1'
#
loop_
_entity.id
_entity.type
_entity.pdbx_description
1 polymer ?
#
loop_
_entity_poly.entity_id
_entity_poly.type
_entity_poly.pdbx_seq_one_letter_code
_entity_poly.pdbx_strand_id
1 'polypeptide(L)'
;MGSSTMPHKRNPETCERICGLARIVRSLVIPALENMVTWHERDLTQSSAERFIFPELCILTDYLLSLMGNIVANLRVDEKRMLRNIELTQGRAMSEAVMMALARKGVNRQEAHELLRQLTIKSEVEKRHFRDILLDDKLVSSTLNEKEVDAALNPKNYLGTAVKQAAKFAKSS
;
A
#
# COMPACT_ATOMS: atom_id res chain seq x y z
N MET A 1 20.12 -1.70 10.40
CA MET A 1 21.02 -1.39 11.52
C MET A 1 20.24 -1.24 12.79
N GLY A 2 20.76 -1.68 13.92
CA GLY A 2 20.11 -1.56 15.23
C GLY A 2 20.38 -0.20 15.87
N SER A 3 19.55 0.15 16.86
CA SER A 3 19.83 1.29 17.74
C SER A 3 21.04 0.99 18.62
N SER A 4 21.91 1.97 18.87
CA SER A 4 23.02 1.83 19.81
C SER A 4 22.59 1.55 21.26
N THR A 5 21.36 1.96 21.59
CA THR A 5 20.79 1.84 22.95
C THR A 5 19.84 0.63 23.09
N MET A 6 19.22 0.17 21.99
CA MET A 6 18.24 -0.92 21.98
C MET A 6 18.59 -1.93 20.88
N PRO A 7 19.30 -3.02 21.19
CA PRO A 7 19.80 -3.97 20.18
C PRO A 7 18.70 -4.64 19.34
N HIS A 8 17.48 -4.73 19.86
CA HIS A 8 16.32 -5.33 19.17
C HIS A 8 15.60 -4.35 18.24
N LYS A 9 15.89 -3.05 18.33
CA LYS A 9 15.25 -2.01 17.51
C LYS A 9 15.84 -2.02 16.10
N ARG A 10 14.98 -2.17 15.09
CA ARG A 10 15.34 -2.10 13.68
C ARG A 10 14.70 -0.86 13.07
N ASN A 11 15.52 0.08 12.66
CA ASN A 11 15.07 1.30 12.01
C ASN A 11 15.32 1.20 10.50
N PRO A 12 14.44 1.74 9.64
CA PRO A 12 14.62 1.82 8.19
C PRO A 12 15.54 3.01 7.82
N GLU A 13 16.69 3.15 8.50
CA GLU A 13 17.60 4.30 8.36
C GLU A 13 17.99 4.61 6.91
N THR A 14 18.23 3.56 6.10
CA THR A 14 18.57 3.76 4.69
C THR A 14 17.39 4.35 3.90
N CYS A 15 16.16 3.92 4.19
CA CYS A 15 14.97 4.50 3.58
C CYS A 15 14.77 5.97 4.01
N GLU A 16 15.00 6.27 5.28
CA GLU A 16 14.92 7.63 5.82
C GLU A 16 15.96 8.54 5.17
N ARG A 17 17.18 8.03 4.97
CA ARG A 17 18.28 8.73 4.26
C ARG A 17 17.88 9.03 2.81
N ILE A 18 17.32 8.08 2.10
CA ILE A 18 16.80 8.28 0.74
C ILE A 18 15.75 9.39 0.74
N CYS A 19 14.77 9.33 1.64
CA CYS A 19 13.73 10.36 1.74
C CYS A 19 14.30 11.75 2.06
N GLY A 20 15.32 11.82 2.91
CA GLY A 20 16.02 13.07 3.26
C GLY A 20 16.74 13.67 2.06
N LEU A 21 17.59 12.88 1.40
CA LEU A 21 18.39 13.35 0.26
C LEU A 21 17.53 13.66 -0.98
N ALA A 22 16.42 12.96 -1.17
CA ALA A 22 15.47 13.27 -2.23
C ALA A 22 14.87 14.68 -2.11
N ARG A 23 14.84 15.26 -0.91
CA ARG A 23 14.42 16.66 -0.71
C ARG A 23 15.43 17.62 -1.31
N ILE A 24 16.73 17.32 -1.17
CA ILE A 24 17.81 18.11 -1.76
C ILE A 24 17.73 18.04 -3.29
N VAL A 25 17.61 16.83 -3.85
CA VAL A 25 17.46 16.65 -5.32
C VAL A 25 16.29 17.47 -5.85
N ARG A 26 15.13 17.42 -5.19
CA ARG A 26 13.96 18.20 -5.60
C ARG A 26 14.16 19.71 -5.49
N SER A 27 14.93 20.19 -4.52
CA SER A 27 15.20 21.62 -4.37
C SER A 27 16.03 22.20 -5.52
N LEU A 28 16.84 21.38 -6.19
CA LEU A 28 17.64 21.80 -7.33
C LEU A 28 16.80 22.15 -8.58
N VAL A 29 15.53 21.79 -8.59
CA VAL A 29 14.60 22.17 -9.67
C VAL A 29 14.36 23.68 -9.71
N ILE A 30 14.32 24.34 -8.56
CA ILE A 30 14.06 25.79 -8.49
C ILE A 30 15.14 26.58 -9.22
N PRO A 31 16.43 26.50 -8.87
CA PRO A 31 17.46 27.24 -9.58
C PRO A 31 17.61 26.78 -11.04
N ALA A 32 17.28 25.53 -11.37
CA ALA A 32 17.28 25.08 -12.76
C ALA A 32 16.18 25.77 -13.59
N LEU A 33 15.00 26.00 -13.01
CA LEU A 33 13.95 26.76 -13.67
C LEU A 33 14.27 28.26 -13.78
N GLU A 34 14.90 28.84 -12.77
CA GLU A 34 15.35 30.24 -12.79
C GLU A 34 16.40 30.48 -13.88
N ASN A 35 17.23 29.49 -14.20
CA ASN A 35 18.21 29.56 -15.28
C ASN A 35 17.59 29.70 -16.70
N MET A 36 16.27 29.50 -16.84
CA MET A 36 15.57 29.71 -18.12
C MET A 36 15.43 31.18 -18.47
N VAL A 37 15.48 32.07 -17.49
CA VAL A 37 15.34 33.52 -17.67
C VAL A 37 16.71 34.12 -17.92
N THR A 38 16.97 34.58 -19.11
CA THR A 38 18.25 35.22 -19.50
C THR A 38 18.01 36.67 -19.97
N TRP A 39 19.06 37.51 -19.83
CA TRP A 39 19.02 38.88 -20.35
C TRP A 39 19.33 38.86 -21.83
N HIS A 40 18.55 39.61 -22.63
CA HIS A 40 18.63 39.63 -24.07
C HIS A 40 18.59 38.23 -24.68
N GLU A 41 19.52 37.91 -25.57
CA GLU A 41 19.61 36.61 -26.24
C GLU A 41 20.28 35.54 -25.34
N ARG A 42 21.23 35.96 -24.53
CA ARG A 42 22.02 35.11 -23.59
C ARG A 42 22.81 35.92 -22.62
N ASP A 43 22.95 35.43 -21.40
CA ASP A 43 23.91 35.86 -20.41
C ASP A 43 24.67 34.64 -19.80
N LEU A 44 25.47 34.84 -18.76
CA LEU A 44 26.22 33.76 -18.10
C LEU A 44 25.74 33.47 -16.67
N THR A 45 24.58 33.99 -16.28
CA THR A 45 24.03 33.79 -14.92
C THR A 45 23.79 32.32 -14.62
N GLN A 46 23.26 31.57 -15.59
CA GLN A 46 22.98 30.14 -15.46
C GLN A 46 24.27 29.30 -15.35
N SER A 47 25.37 29.72 -16.00
CA SER A 47 26.59 28.92 -16.07
C SER A 47 27.22 28.66 -14.69
N SER A 48 27.21 29.63 -13.79
CA SER A 48 27.69 29.46 -12.43
C SER A 48 26.78 28.54 -11.58
N ALA A 49 25.44 28.67 -11.71
CA ALA A 49 24.50 27.87 -11.01
C ALA A 49 24.52 26.39 -11.47
N GLU A 50 24.64 26.14 -12.77
CA GLU A 50 24.66 24.80 -13.36
C GLU A 50 25.87 23.97 -12.88
N ARG A 51 26.99 24.61 -12.57
CA ARG A 51 28.19 23.95 -12.01
C ARG A 51 27.97 23.34 -10.63
N PHE A 52 26.95 23.78 -9.91
CA PHE A 52 26.50 23.18 -8.65
C PHE A 52 25.30 22.24 -8.87
N ILE A 53 24.34 22.65 -9.69
CA ILE A 53 23.12 21.89 -9.92
C ILE A 53 23.43 20.50 -10.51
N PHE A 54 24.17 20.44 -11.61
CA PHE A 54 24.41 19.17 -12.31
C PHE A 54 25.26 18.18 -11.52
N PRO A 55 26.39 18.54 -10.95
CA PRO A 55 27.17 17.60 -10.14
C PRO A 55 26.39 17.07 -8.94
N GLU A 56 25.74 17.94 -8.17
CA GLU A 56 24.94 17.52 -7.01
C GLU A 56 23.77 16.64 -7.42
N LEU A 57 23.04 17.00 -8.48
CA LEU A 57 21.95 16.21 -8.99
C LEU A 57 22.39 14.81 -9.41
N CYS A 58 23.46 14.71 -10.20
CA CYS A 58 23.95 13.43 -10.70
C CYS A 58 24.49 12.55 -9.58
N ILE A 59 25.35 13.10 -8.69
CA ILE A 59 25.95 12.36 -7.58
C ILE A 59 24.88 11.85 -6.62
N LEU A 60 23.95 12.72 -6.20
CA LEU A 60 22.91 12.33 -5.26
C LEU A 60 21.94 11.33 -5.90
N THR A 61 21.58 11.51 -7.17
CA THR A 61 20.67 10.59 -7.85
C THR A 61 21.28 9.20 -7.99
N ASP A 62 22.53 9.09 -8.43
CA ASP A 62 23.27 7.83 -8.54
C ASP A 62 23.34 7.11 -7.18
N TYR A 63 23.70 7.86 -6.13
CA TYR A 63 23.76 7.33 -4.77
C TYR A 63 22.39 6.82 -4.28
N LEU A 64 21.34 7.60 -4.51
CA LEU A 64 19.98 7.20 -4.12
C LEU A 64 19.49 5.95 -4.87
N LEU A 65 19.78 5.84 -6.16
CA LEU A 65 19.46 4.66 -6.97
C LEU A 65 20.22 3.43 -6.47
N SER A 66 21.51 3.57 -6.15
CA SER A 66 22.32 2.50 -5.57
C SER A 66 21.75 2.01 -4.23
N LEU A 67 21.40 2.93 -3.33
CA LEU A 67 20.77 2.59 -2.05
C LEU A 67 19.42 1.89 -2.24
N MET A 68 18.58 2.38 -3.15
CA MET A 68 17.28 1.79 -3.44
C MET A 68 17.44 0.38 -4.04
N GLY A 69 18.37 0.19 -4.97
CA GLY A 69 18.71 -1.10 -5.54
C GLY A 69 19.08 -2.13 -4.46
N ASN A 70 19.93 -1.73 -3.51
CA ASN A 70 20.30 -2.58 -2.38
C ASN A 70 19.12 -2.91 -1.46
N ILE A 71 18.23 -1.97 -1.20
CA ILE A 71 17.01 -2.20 -0.40
C ILE A 71 16.12 -3.23 -1.09
N VAL A 72 15.84 -3.04 -2.38
CA VAL A 72 14.95 -3.92 -3.14
C VAL A 72 15.55 -5.34 -3.25
N ALA A 73 16.84 -5.45 -3.55
CA ALA A 73 17.53 -6.73 -3.65
C ALA A 73 17.52 -7.54 -2.34
N ASN A 74 17.50 -6.85 -1.20
CA ASN A 74 17.52 -7.49 0.13
C ASN A 74 16.16 -7.44 0.85
N LEU A 75 15.09 -7.10 0.13
CA LEU A 75 13.74 -7.01 0.70
C LEU A 75 13.28 -8.39 1.19
N ARG A 76 12.86 -8.45 2.45
CA ARG A 76 12.28 -9.66 3.05
C ARG A 76 10.82 -9.42 3.33
N VAL A 77 9.96 -10.24 2.73
CA VAL A 77 8.51 -10.19 2.91
C VAL A 77 8.10 -11.28 3.91
N ASP A 78 7.39 -10.90 4.97
CA ASP A 78 6.80 -11.83 5.92
C ASP A 78 5.34 -12.09 5.53
N GLU A 79 5.14 -13.05 4.62
CA GLU A 79 3.82 -13.43 4.10
C GLU A 79 2.88 -13.89 5.22
N LYS A 80 3.39 -14.62 6.20
CA LYS A 80 2.59 -15.11 7.34
C LYS A 80 2.07 -13.95 8.17
N ARG A 81 2.92 -12.94 8.39
CA ARG A 81 2.51 -11.72 9.10
C ARG A 81 1.48 -10.92 8.33
N MET A 82 1.64 -10.82 7.01
CA MET A 82 0.68 -10.14 6.13
C MET A 82 -0.70 -10.81 6.19
N LEU A 83 -0.77 -12.13 6.08
CA LEU A 83 -2.01 -12.90 6.22
C LEU A 83 -2.64 -12.69 7.60
N ARG A 84 -1.82 -12.80 8.66
CA ARG A 84 -2.30 -12.55 10.03
C ARG A 84 -2.85 -11.12 10.22
N ASN A 85 -2.26 -10.12 9.56
CA ASN A 85 -2.76 -8.75 9.62
C ASN A 85 -4.14 -8.60 8.95
N ILE A 86 -4.41 -9.33 7.88
CA ILE A 86 -5.74 -9.38 7.24
C ILE A 86 -6.76 -9.99 8.22
N GLU A 87 -6.36 -11.02 8.96
CA GLU A 87 -7.21 -11.73 9.92
C GLU A 87 -7.39 -10.98 11.27
N LEU A 88 -6.70 -9.88 11.52
CA LEU A 88 -6.84 -9.12 12.77
C LEU A 88 -8.28 -8.70 13.08
N THR A 89 -9.09 -8.48 12.05
CA THR A 89 -10.50 -8.15 12.19
C THR A 89 -11.41 -9.36 12.20
N GLN A 90 -10.87 -10.58 12.24
CA GLN A 90 -11.66 -11.82 12.22
C GLN A 90 -12.67 -11.86 11.07
N GLY A 91 -12.25 -11.48 9.86
CA GLY A 91 -13.08 -11.46 8.64
C GLY A 91 -13.92 -10.19 8.44
N ARG A 92 -14.06 -9.31 9.44
CA ARG A 92 -14.89 -8.08 9.32
C ARG A 92 -14.41 -7.12 8.23
N ALA A 93 -13.13 -7.12 7.90
CA ALA A 93 -12.59 -6.31 6.81
C ALA A 93 -13.22 -6.63 5.44
N MET A 94 -13.83 -7.81 5.30
CA MET A 94 -14.47 -8.27 4.06
C MET A 94 -15.99 -8.04 4.05
N SER A 95 -16.55 -7.27 4.99
CA SER A 95 -18.00 -7.05 5.11
C SER A 95 -18.62 -6.43 3.85
N GLU A 96 -17.92 -5.53 3.16
CA GLU A 96 -18.40 -4.98 1.88
C GLU A 96 -18.58 -6.05 0.82
N ALA A 97 -17.69 -7.01 0.75
CA ALA A 97 -17.79 -8.11 -0.20
C ALA A 97 -19.04 -8.98 0.05
N VAL A 98 -19.36 -9.22 1.33
CA VAL A 98 -20.61 -9.92 1.72
C VAL A 98 -21.84 -9.08 1.36
N MET A 99 -21.80 -7.77 1.59
CA MET A 99 -22.87 -6.85 1.19
C MET A 99 -23.14 -6.94 -0.31
N MET A 100 -22.08 -6.92 -1.12
CA MET A 100 -22.21 -7.03 -2.57
C MET A 100 -22.73 -8.42 -3.01
N ALA A 101 -22.38 -9.48 -2.29
CA ALA A 101 -22.91 -10.82 -2.55
C ALA A 101 -24.43 -10.88 -2.27
N LEU A 102 -24.89 -10.33 -1.15
CA LEU A 102 -26.30 -10.22 -0.81
C LEU A 102 -27.08 -9.37 -1.84
N ALA A 103 -26.52 -8.22 -2.23
CA ALA A 103 -27.14 -7.35 -3.22
C ALA A 103 -27.30 -8.02 -4.60
N ARG A 104 -26.33 -8.83 -5.03
CA ARG A 104 -26.43 -9.63 -6.26
C ARG A 104 -27.53 -10.68 -6.23
N LYS A 105 -27.94 -11.11 -5.03
CA LYS A 105 -29.06 -12.03 -4.81
C LYS A 105 -30.40 -11.30 -4.62
N GLY A 106 -30.42 -9.97 -4.77
CA GLY A 106 -31.65 -9.17 -4.74
C GLY A 106 -31.96 -8.53 -3.39
N VAL A 107 -31.12 -8.69 -2.37
CA VAL A 107 -31.28 -7.96 -1.10
C VAL A 107 -31.03 -6.47 -1.33
N ASN A 108 -31.88 -5.60 -0.80
CA ASN A 108 -31.67 -4.15 -0.89
C ASN A 108 -30.34 -3.76 -0.28
N ARG A 109 -29.56 -2.91 -0.98
CA ARG A 109 -28.21 -2.53 -0.54
C ARG A 109 -28.20 -1.86 0.82
N GLN A 110 -29.18 -1.01 1.12
CA GLN A 110 -29.24 -0.31 2.42
C GLN A 110 -29.61 -1.28 3.55
N GLU A 111 -30.53 -2.21 3.29
CA GLU A 111 -30.88 -3.27 4.22
C GLU A 111 -29.69 -4.19 4.50
N ALA A 112 -28.97 -4.63 3.46
CA ALA A 112 -27.76 -5.42 3.60
C ALA A 112 -26.67 -4.67 4.39
N HIS A 113 -26.50 -3.37 4.14
CA HIS A 113 -25.54 -2.54 4.86
C HIS A 113 -25.87 -2.46 6.36
N GLU A 114 -27.12 -2.18 6.72
CA GLU A 114 -27.52 -2.08 8.13
C GLU A 114 -27.43 -3.44 8.84
N LEU A 115 -27.85 -4.51 8.19
CA LEU A 115 -27.68 -5.86 8.70
C LEU A 115 -26.20 -6.16 9.01
N LEU A 116 -25.32 -5.94 8.03
CA LEU A 116 -23.89 -6.23 8.22
C LEU A 116 -23.24 -5.33 9.26
N ARG A 117 -23.68 -4.08 9.40
CA ARG A 117 -23.25 -3.20 10.49
C ARG A 117 -23.56 -3.83 11.86
N GLN A 118 -24.75 -4.37 12.03
CA GLN A 118 -25.16 -5.04 13.27
C GLN A 118 -24.36 -6.32 13.51
N LEU A 119 -24.18 -7.15 12.46
CA LEU A 119 -23.44 -8.40 12.55
C LEU A 119 -21.94 -8.19 12.80
N THR A 120 -21.35 -7.12 12.26
CA THR A 120 -19.94 -6.77 12.56
C THR A 120 -19.76 -6.35 14.01
N ILE A 121 -20.69 -5.57 14.57
CA ILE A 121 -20.69 -5.19 15.99
C ILE A 121 -20.86 -6.46 16.86
N LYS A 122 -21.80 -7.33 16.50
CA LYS A 122 -22.02 -8.60 17.21
C LYS A 122 -20.75 -9.47 17.23
N SER A 123 -20.08 -9.61 16.06
CA SER A 123 -18.80 -10.33 15.96
C SER A 123 -17.74 -9.77 16.89
N GLU A 124 -17.65 -8.45 17.02
CA GLU A 124 -16.68 -7.78 17.87
C GLU A 124 -16.98 -7.99 19.37
N VAL A 125 -18.23 -7.84 19.77
CA VAL A 125 -18.68 -8.00 21.16
C VAL A 125 -18.56 -9.45 21.63
N GLU A 126 -18.98 -10.39 20.78
CA GLU A 126 -18.91 -11.83 21.10
C GLU A 126 -17.50 -12.42 20.90
N LYS A 127 -16.57 -11.67 20.29
CA LYS A 127 -15.22 -12.14 19.93
C LYS A 127 -15.24 -13.41 19.08
N ARG A 128 -16.26 -13.54 18.24
CA ARG A 128 -16.44 -14.66 17.30
C ARG A 128 -16.06 -14.22 15.90
N HIS A 129 -15.54 -15.17 15.11
CA HIS A 129 -15.24 -14.90 13.71
C HIS A 129 -16.48 -14.44 12.94
N PHE A 130 -16.31 -13.44 12.07
CA PHE A 130 -17.44 -12.84 11.34
C PHE A 130 -18.19 -13.86 10.47
N ARG A 131 -17.46 -14.85 9.93
CA ARG A 131 -18.05 -15.98 9.20
C ARG A 131 -19.14 -16.69 10.01
N ASP A 132 -18.86 -17.03 11.24
CA ASP A 132 -19.79 -17.80 12.09
C ASP A 132 -21.03 -16.96 12.41
N ILE A 133 -20.84 -15.68 12.67
CA ILE A 133 -21.94 -14.73 12.89
C ILE A 133 -22.81 -14.58 11.66
N LEU A 134 -22.20 -14.58 10.45
CA LEU A 134 -22.95 -14.52 9.18
C LEU A 134 -23.79 -15.78 8.96
N LEU A 135 -23.25 -16.95 9.24
CA LEU A 135 -23.95 -18.23 9.05
C LEU A 135 -25.08 -18.44 10.07
N ASP A 136 -24.98 -17.85 11.26
CA ASP A 136 -26.03 -17.88 12.29
C ASP A 136 -27.21 -16.94 11.95
N ASP A 137 -27.02 -15.98 11.05
CA ASP A 137 -28.07 -15.03 10.68
C ASP A 137 -29.04 -15.63 9.65
N LYS A 138 -30.35 -15.43 9.90
CA LYS A 138 -31.42 -16.01 9.06
C LYS A 138 -31.47 -15.43 7.66
N LEU A 139 -31.27 -14.12 7.49
CA LEU A 139 -31.32 -13.49 6.17
C LEU A 139 -30.09 -13.88 5.35
N VAL A 140 -28.92 -13.88 5.96
CA VAL A 140 -27.68 -14.30 5.29
C VAL A 140 -27.77 -15.77 4.88
N SER A 141 -28.10 -16.68 5.81
CA SER A 141 -28.14 -18.12 5.57
C SER A 141 -29.24 -18.58 4.60
N SER A 142 -30.35 -17.81 4.49
CA SER A 142 -31.37 -18.06 3.47
C SER A 142 -31.01 -17.53 2.08
N THR A 143 -30.10 -16.57 1.99
CA THR A 143 -29.73 -15.88 0.73
C THR A 143 -28.44 -16.41 0.14
N LEU A 144 -27.43 -16.66 0.98
CA LEU A 144 -26.10 -17.14 0.61
C LEU A 144 -25.86 -18.51 1.26
N ASN A 145 -25.35 -19.45 0.45
CA ASN A 145 -24.87 -20.71 1.01
C ASN A 145 -23.45 -20.53 1.62
N GLU A 146 -23.02 -21.51 2.41
CA GLU A 146 -21.72 -21.47 3.10
C GLU A 146 -20.54 -21.20 2.16
N LYS A 147 -20.52 -21.81 0.97
CA LYS A 147 -19.46 -21.61 -0.04
C LYS A 147 -19.44 -20.18 -0.58
N GLU A 148 -20.61 -19.55 -0.73
CA GLU A 148 -20.73 -18.16 -1.19
C GLU A 148 -20.24 -17.19 -0.10
N VAL A 149 -20.51 -17.47 1.17
CA VAL A 149 -19.98 -16.71 2.31
C VAL A 149 -18.45 -16.85 2.36
N ASP A 150 -17.92 -18.06 2.27
CA ASP A 150 -16.48 -18.32 2.24
C ASP A 150 -15.80 -17.64 1.07
N ALA A 151 -16.40 -17.66 -0.11
CA ALA A 151 -15.89 -16.97 -1.29
C ALA A 151 -15.87 -15.45 -1.11
N ALA A 152 -16.91 -14.87 -0.48
CA ALA A 152 -16.98 -13.44 -0.18
C ALA A 152 -15.94 -13.01 0.85
N LEU A 153 -15.64 -13.86 1.82
CA LEU A 153 -14.64 -13.58 2.86
C LEU A 153 -13.21 -13.86 2.44
N ASN A 154 -12.98 -14.50 1.28
CA ASN A 154 -11.64 -14.82 0.82
C ASN A 154 -10.94 -13.62 0.15
N PRO A 155 -9.91 -13.02 0.77
CA PRO A 155 -9.24 -11.84 0.23
C PRO A 155 -8.56 -12.07 -1.12
N LYS A 156 -8.23 -13.31 -1.47
CA LYS A 156 -7.63 -13.66 -2.77
C LYS A 156 -8.55 -13.35 -3.96
N ASN A 157 -9.86 -13.28 -3.73
CA ASN A 157 -10.83 -12.98 -4.78
C ASN A 157 -10.89 -11.48 -5.14
N TYR A 158 -10.16 -10.62 -4.41
CA TYR A 158 -10.19 -9.16 -4.56
C TYR A 158 -8.85 -8.57 -4.99
N LEU A 159 -7.94 -9.40 -5.49
CA LEU A 159 -6.61 -8.96 -5.96
C LEU A 159 -6.66 -8.24 -7.33
N GLY A 160 -7.78 -8.28 -8.02
CA GLY A 160 -7.94 -7.67 -9.35
C GLY A 160 -6.90 -8.18 -10.33
N THR A 161 -6.20 -7.25 -11.00
CA THR A 161 -5.15 -7.57 -11.97
C THR A 161 -3.73 -7.63 -11.37
N ALA A 162 -3.57 -7.39 -10.06
CA ALA A 162 -2.25 -7.24 -9.42
C ALA A 162 -1.32 -8.44 -9.66
N VAL A 163 -1.84 -9.68 -9.51
CA VAL A 163 -1.05 -10.90 -9.75
C VAL A 163 -0.59 -11.01 -11.21
N LYS A 164 -1.48 -10.70 -12.17
CA LYS A 164 -1.17 -10.73 -13.60
C LYS A 164 -0.13 -9.67 -13.97
N GLN A 165 -0.24 -8.47 -13.41
CA GLN A 165 0.70 -7.38 -13.65
C GLN A 165 2.07 -7.71 -13.07
N ALA A 166 2.15 -8.20 -11.83
CA ALA A 166 3.41 -8.63 -11.21
C ALA A 166 4.09 -9.74 -12.01
N ALA A 167 3.34 -10.77 -12.43
CA ALA A 167 3.86 -11.86 -13.24
C ALA A 167 4.33 -11.41 -14.63
N LYS A 168 3.65 -10.45 -15.25
CA LYS A 168 4.08 -9.86 -16.53
C LYS A 168 5.39 -9.11 -16.38
N PHE A 169 5.52 -8.30 -15.34
CA PHE A 169 6.73 -7.53 -15.09
C PHE A 169 7.93 -8.43 -14.80
N ALA A 170 7.76 -9.46 -13.97
CA ALA A 170 8.82 -10.43 -13.66
C ALA A 170 9.33 -11.23 -14.88
N LYS A 171 8.53 -11.34 -15.95
CA LYS A 171 8.94 -12.00 -17.20
C LYS A 171 9.64 -11.06 -18.18
N SER A 172 9.52 -9.75 -18.00
CA SER A 172 10.11 -8.73 -18.88
C SER A 172 11.46 -8.22 -18.38
N SER A 173 11.89 -8.66 -17.21
CA SER A 173 13.21 -8.43 -16.60
C SER A 173 14.13 -9.60 -16.90
#